data_c5ea45bcf048d1e9f336c98addb94d3b
#
_entry.id   c5ea45bcf048d1e9f336c98addb94d3b
#
_cell.length_a   1.000
_cell.length_b   1.000
_cell.length_c   1.000
_cell.angle_alpha   90.00
_cell.angle_beta   90.00
_cell.angle_gamma   90.00
#
_symmetry.space_group_name_H-M   'P 1'
#
loop_
_entity.id
_entity.type
_entity.pdbx_description
1 polymer ?
#
loop_
_entity_poly.entity_id
_entity_poly.type
_entity_poly.pdbx_seq_one_letter_code
_entity_poly.pdbx_strand_id
1 'polypeptide(L)'
;MNRTEARIFRIALAFALVHSFAPATGAAQTTPFTEGSLRHELFVQSPGESYLRYLQTLGKVPGHPWTLRGFSERELRTLIPKDSAHPWADRYSDNSRIAYGIRYGFIEPNISTRYNSGFAYGSNDGPIWAGRGLTSAVQAGFYAQYGPVTLTVAPLAFRAENQAFDMAPTAQTGNPPFGNPDFAGIDKPQRFGNAAYSQFDPGQSTLRIDLPFVTAGASTANQTWGPGQEYPILLGNNAAGFPHAFAGTSEPVNIGIAKIHGQVFWGELFQSAYSPVQGPREYVSRAEPGTKRFATGLIVIAQPWGLDGLEVGGARFFHSIWPTSGIPRSYLTKVFQGLLKKDVKPDRVADPRFPGGVSEIGISDNQLVSVFARWVLPHSGFELHAEYGREDHSYDFRDLVQEPDHSRSYAIGARKVFSFSPEKLTAGRFEILNFQLPQLSRYRGEGEMYVHGLIRQGHTYKGQLLGADAGVGTGAGSVMAVDQFTPAGKWTASWTRIVRREDGNFTLLGIRSPRSIDVSHALGFENTRTLRDFELTSGLTVVREFNRDFKADATNVNALVSVRYLIH
;
A
#
# COMPACT_ATOMS: atom_id res chain seq x y z
N MET A 1 22.84 -25.57 -1.31
CA MET A 1 21.84 -25.65 -0.24
C MET A 1 22.45 -26.42 0.92
N ASN A 2 22.62 -25.76 2.07
CA ASN A 2 23.27 -26.37 3.25
C ASN A 2 22.31 -27.41 3.88
N ARG A 3 22.82 -28.43 4.61
CA ARG A 3 21.98 -29.50 5.21
C ARG A 3 20.87 -28.95 6.13
N THR A 4 21.08 -27.80 6.75
CA THR A 4 20.09 -27.13 7.59
C THR A 4 18.96 -26.53 6.76
N GLU A 5 19.26 -25.90 5.63
CA GLU A 5 18.28 -25.35 4.70
C GLU A 5 17.39 -26.44 4.07
N ALA A 6 17.99 -27.60 3.76
CA ALA A 6 17.25 -28.74 3.25
C ALA A 6 16.31 -29.38 4.31
N ARG A 7 16.65 -29.31 5.59
CA ARG A 7 15.77 -29.76 6.68
C ARG A 7 14.59 -28.82 6.88
N ILE A 8 14.83 -27.48 6.90
CA ILE A 8 13.77 -26.46 7.05
C ILE A 8 12.82 -26.51 5.83
N PHE A 9 13.36 -26.67 4.63
CA PHE A 9 12.57 -26.84 3.41
C PHE A 9 11.66 -28.07 3.45
N ARG A 10 12.18 -29.22 3.94
CA ARG A 10 11.38 -30.45 4.09
C ARG A 10 10.30 -30.31 5.16
N ILE A 11 10.57 -29.59 6.24
CA ILE A 11 9.57 -29.32 7.30
C ILE A 11 8.49 -28.35 6.78
N ALA A 12 8.86 -27.28 6.09
CA ALA A 12 7.90 -26.32 5.51
C ALA A 12 7.05 -26.97 4.40
N LEU A 13 7.67 -27.77 3.54
CA LEU A 13 6.96 -28.50 2.48
C LEU A 13 6.05 -29.60 3.05
N ALA A 14 6.48 -30.31 4.10
CA ALA A 14 5.66 -31.31 4.80
C ALA A 14 4.47 -30.63 5.51
N PHE A 15 4.66 -29.46 6.12
CA PHE A 15 3.57 -28.71 6.75
C PHE A 15 2.54 -28.20 5.71
N ALA A 16 2.99 -27.67 4.59
CA ALA A 16 2.11 -27.20 3.51
C ALA A 16 1.34 -28.37 2.86
N LEU A 17 1.98 -29.53 2.64
CA LEU A 17 1.36 -30.69 2.02
C LEU A 17 0.39 -31.43 2.95
N VAL A 18 0.70 -31.56 4.24
CA VAL A 18 -0.19 -32.24 5.21
C VAL A 18 -1.50 -31.47 5.43
N HIS A 19 -1.49 -30.14 5.32
CA HIS A 19 -2.71 -29.33 5.48
C HIS A 19 -3.55 -29.22 4.19
N SER A 20 -2.96 -29.51 3.02
CA SER A 20 -3.66 -29.40 1.74
C SER A 20 -4.55 -30.60 1.42
N PHE A 21 -4.35 -31.74 2.05
CA PHE A 21 -5.00 -33.03 1.68
C PHE A 21 -5.84 -33.68 2.80
N ALA A 22 -6.04 -33.03 3.94
CA ALA A 22 -6.96 -33.56 4.94
C ALA A 22 -8.42 -33.37 4.49
N PRO A 23 -9.23 -34.44 4.33
CA PRO A 23 -10.64 -34.28 4.02
C PRO A 23 -11.33 -33.55 5.18
N ALA A 24 -12.11 -32.54 4.85
CA ALA A 24 -12.93 -31.79 5.80
C ALA A 24 -14.13 -32.67 6.25
N THR A 25 -13.91 -33.58 7.21
CA THR A 25 -14.97 -34.28 7.93
C THR A 25 -15.05 -33.71 9.34
N GLY A 26 -15.80 -32.65 9.48
CA GLY A 26 -16.19 -32.02 10.71
C GLY A 26 -16.86 -30.71 10.38
N ALA A 27 -18.16 -30.59 10.66
CA ALA A 27 -18.81 -29.30 10.65
C ALA A 27 -18.03 -28.40 11.61
N ALA A 28 -17.25 -27.46 11.08
CA ALA A 28 -16.66 -26.40 11.88
C ALA A 28 -17.85 -25.68 12.51
N GLN A 29 -17.99 -25.72 13.82
CA GLN A 29 -18.86 -24.79 14.52
C GLN A 29 -18.28 -23.41 14.23
N THR A 30 -18.94 -22.70 13.34
CA THR A 30 -18.60 -21.31 13.01
C THR A 30 -18.97 -20.48 14.22
N THR A 31 -17.96 -20.04 14.94
CA THR A 31 -18.14 -19.07 16.01
C THR A 31 -18.32 -17.70 15.38
N PRO A 32 -19.35 -16.93 15.79
CA PRO A 32 -19.63 -15.65 15.19
C PRO A 32 -18.50 -14.65 15.48
N PHE A 33 -18.09 -13.89 14.45
CA PHE A 33 -17.09 -12.84 14.58
C PHE A 33 -17.66 -11.59 15.26
N THR A 34 -16.86 -10.93 16.06
CA THR A 34 -17.20 -9.66 16.69
C THR A 34 -17.10 -8.50 15.69
N GLU A 35 -17.76 -7.38 15.95
CA GLU A 35 -17.59 -6.15 15.16
C GLU A 35 -16.13 -5.67 15.14
N GLY A 36 -15.31 -6.05 16.15
CA GLY A 36 -13.87 -5.88 16.15
C GLY A 36 -13.17 -6.66 15.05
N SER A 37 -13.59 -7.91 14.81
CA SER A 37 -13.10 -8.73 13.70
C SER A 37 -13.42 -8.10 12.35
N LEU A 38 -14.63 -7.57 12.18
CA LEU A 38 -14.99 -6.86 10.95
C LEU A 38 -14.08 -5.66 10.68
N ARG A 39 -13.75 -4.85 11.70
CA ARG A 39 -12.80 -3.73 11.54
C ARG A 39 -11.41 -4.20 11.15
N HIS A 40 -10.92 -5.27 11.77
CA HIS A 40 -9.66 -5.88 11.40
C HIS A 40 -9.71 -6.44 9.98
N GLU A 41 -10.80 -7.10 9.61
CA GLU A 41 -11.02 -7.63 8.26
C GLU A 41 -11.08 -6.55 7.17
N LEU A 42 -11.39 -5.31 7.53
CA LEU A 42 -11.44 -4.18 6.60
C LEU A 42 -10.21 -3.26 6.67
N PHE A 43 -9.16 -3.66 7.36
CA PHE A 43 -7.87 -2.98 7.19
C PHE A 43 -7.37 -3.15 5.76
N VAL A 44 -6.63 -2.15 5.30
CA VAL A 44 -6.06 -2.13 3.95
C VAL A 44 -5.30 -3.43 3.68
N GLN A 45 -5.59 -4.08 2.55
CA GLN A 45 -5.05 -5.36 2.11
C GLN A 45 -5.49 -6.60 2.91
N SER A 46 -6.48 -6.49 3.79
CA SER A 46 -7.01 -7.66 4.48
C SER A 46 -7.80 -8.59 3.54
N PRO A 47 -7.91 -9.90 3.88
CA PRO A 47 -8.77 -10.82 3.13
C PRO A 47 -10.24 -10.38 3.10
N GLY A 48 -10.73 -9.77 4.19
CA GLY A 48 -12.10 -9.26 4.30
C GLY A 48 -12.37 -8.10 3.36
N GLU A 49 -11.42 -7.19 3.19
CA GLU A 49 -11.50 -6.11 2.20
C GLU A 49 -11.71 -6.69 0.78
N SER A 50 -10.89 -7.64 0.38
CA SER A 50 -11.01 -8.28 -0.93
C SER A 50 -12.33 -9.01 -1.11
N TYR A 51 -12.79 -9.71 -0.07
CA TYR A 51 -14.03 -10.46 -0.08
C TYR A 51 -15.26 -9.56 -0.28
N LEU A 52 -15.36 -8.47 0.50
CA LEU A 52 -16.47 -7.51 0.37
C LEU A 52 -16.46 -6.80 -0.99
N ARG A 53 -15.27 -6.53 -1.55
CA ARG A 53 -15.16 -5.96 -2.88
C ARG A 53 -15.68 -6.93 -3.96
N TYR A 54 -15.46 -8.24 -3.82
CA TYR A 54 -16.08 -9.24 -4.69
C TYR A 54 -17.60 -9.33 -4.52
N LEU A 55 -18.11 -9.22 -3.30
CA LEU A 55 -19.56 -9.16 -3.07
C LEU A 55 -20.18 -7.90 -3.69
N GLN A 56 -19.48 -6.77 -3.66
CA GLN A 56 -19.90 -5.56 -4.37
C GLN A 56 -19.90 -5.77 -5.88
N THR A 57 -18.89 -6.46 -6.42
CA THR A 57 -18.82 -6.79 -7.85
C THR A 57 -20.00 -7.67 -8.30
N LEU A 58 -20.65 -8.37 -7.37
CA LEU A 58 -21.88 -9.14 -7.59
C LEU A 58 -23.18 -8.36 -7.27
N GLY A 59 -23.09 -7.12 -6.81
CA GLY A 59 -24.24 -6.36 -6.32
C GLY A 59 -24.85 -6.88 -5.03
N LYS A 60 -24.11 -7.70 -4.25
CA LYS A 60 -24.56 -8.26 -2.97
C LYS A 60 -24.38 -7.32 -1.79
N VAL A 61 -23.54 -6.30 -1.93
CA VAL A 61 -23.39 -5.17 -1.03
C VAL A 61 -23.57 -3.87 -1.80
N PRO A 62 -23.96 -2.77 -1.14
CA PRO A 62 -24.20 -1.49 -1.79
C PRO A 62 -22.98 -0.98 -2.57
N GLY A 63 -23.24 -0.18 -3.60
CA GLY A 63 -22.22 0.52 -4.38
C GLY A 63 -21.53 1.60 -3.55
N HIS A 64 -20.46 1.23 -2.85
CA HIS A 64 -19.63 2.12 -2.04
C HIS A 64 -18.30 2.36 -2.75
N PRO A 65 -17.71 3.57 -2.69
CA PRO A 65 -16.39 3.81 -3.26
C PRO A 65 -15.30 2.96 -2.60
N TRP A 66 -14.48 2.28 -3.42
CA TRP A 66 -13.29 1.55 -2.98
C TRP A 66 -11.98 2.24 -3.34
N THR A 67 -12.07 3.45 -3.85
CA THR A 67 -10.93 4.26 -4.25
C THR A 67 -10.38 5.14 -3.13
N LEU A 68 -11.06 5.18 -1.98
CA LEU A 68 -10.57 5.69 -0.71
C LEU A 68 -10.84 4.63 0.37
N ARG A 69 -9.80 3.98 0.87
CA ARG A 69 -9.87 2.93 1.87
C ARG A 69 -9.28 3.41 3.19
N GLY A 70 -10.06 3.40 4.20
CA GLY A 70 -9.87 3.93 5.55
C GLY A 70 -11.24 4.24 6.14
N PHE A 71 -12.14 3.24 6.08
CA PHE A 71 -13.59 3.38 6.27
C PHE A 71 -14.00 3.97 7.62
N SER A 72 -15.01 4.83 7.61
CA SER A 72 -15.70 5.33 8.80
C SER A 72 -16.60 4.24 9.40
N GLU A 73 -17.06 4.46 10.61
CA GLU A 73 -18.04 3.59 11.26
C GLU A 73 -19.36 3.47 10.45
N ARG A 74 -19.78 4.57 9.85
CA ARG A 74 -20.99 4.61 9.02
C ARG A 74 -20.82 3.78 7.76
N GLU A 75 -19.66 3.90 7.11
CA GLU A 75 -19.32 3.11 5.93
C GLU A 75 -19.24 1.63 6.25
N LEU A 76 -18.56 1.26 7.35
CA LEU A 76 -18.48 -0.14 7.78
C LEU A 76 -19.86 -0.79 7.92
N ARG A 77 -20.83 -0.08 8.52
CA ARG A 77 -22.19 -0.58 8.65
C ARG A 77 -22.91 -0.76 7.31
N THR A 78 -22.63 0.07 6.32
CA THR A 78 -23.22 -0.07 4.99
C THR A 78 -22.58 -1.19 4.18
N LEU A 79 -21.33 -1.53 4.46
CA LEU A 79 -20.56 -2.57 3.78
C LEU A 79 -20.88 -3.99 4.28
N ILE A 80 -21.50 -4.14 5.45
CA ILE A 80 -21.92 -5.45 5.97
C ILE A 80 -23.01 -6.03 5.09
N PRO A 81 -22.81 -7.25 4.54
CA PRO A 81 -23.83 -7.92 3.75
C PRO A 81 -25.10 -8.17 4.58
N LYS A 82 -26.27 -7.84 4.04
CA LYS A 82 -27.56 -8.12 4.69
C LYS A 82 -28.05 -9.54 4.42
N ASP A 83 -27.58 -10.16 3.36
CA ASP A 83 -27.90 -11.51 2.96
C ASP A 83 -26.88 -12.47 3.59
N SER A 84 -27.35 -13.52 4.26
CA SER A 84 -26.51 -14.57 4.84
C SER A 84 -26.13 -15.68 3.84
N ALA A 85 -26.66 -15.61 2.62
CA ALA A 85 -26.40 -16.64 1.59
C ALA A 85 -25.04 -16.44 0.89
N HIS A 86 -23.97 -16.34 1.66
CA HIS A 86 -22.60 -16.22 1.15
C HIS A 86 -21.59 -16.92 2.07
N PRO A 87 -20.39 -17.33 1.57
CA PRO A 87 -19.45 -18.19 2.32
C PRO A 87 -19.00 -17.65 3.68
N TRP A 88 -18.90 -16.35 3.84
CA TRP A 88 -18.40 -15.72 5.07
C TRP A 88 -19.51 -15.00 5.86
N ALA A 89 -20.75 -15.46 5.76
CA ALA A 89 -21.88 -14.83 6.44
C ALA A 89 -21.67 -14.72 7.97
N ASP A 90 -21.15 -15.77 8.58
CA ASP A 90 -20.95 -15.82 10.03
C ASP A 90 -19.86 -14.84 10.52
N ARG A 91 -18.98 -14.35 9.62
CA ARG A 91 -17.94 -13.38 9.94
C ARG A 91 -18.46 -11.97 10.19
N TYR A 92 -19.69 -11.67 9.81
CA TYR A 92 -20.27 -10.32 9.85
C TYR A 92 -21.41 -10.18 10.87
N SER A 93 -21.49 -11.08 11.85
CA SER A 93 -22.42 -10.97 12.97
C SER A 93 -21.95 -9.87 13.94
N ASP A 94 -22.89 -9.05 14.43
CA ASP A 94 -22.59 -8.00 15.43
C ASP A 94 -22.52 -8.62 16.83
N ASN A 95 -21.33 -8.83 17.34
CA ASN A 95 -21.04 -9.33 18.68
C ASN A 95 -20.30 -8.30 19.54
N SER A 96 -20.42 -7.00 19.22
CA SER A 96 -19.80 -5.95 20.02
C SER A 96 -20.31 -5.97 21.46
N ARG A 97 -19.41 -5.71 22.40
CA ARG A 97 -19.74 -5.58 23.82
C ARG A 97 -20.12 -4.14 24.14
N ILE A 98 -21.14 -3.95 24.97
CA ILE A 98 -21.55 -2.62 25.42
C ILE A 98 -21.44 -2.55 26.94
N ALA A 99 -20.69 -1.59 27.45
CA ALA A 99 -20.63 -1.27 28.87
C ALA A 99 -20.62 0.25 29.06
N TYR A 100 -21.44 0.75 29.97
CA TYR A 100 -21.57 2.18 30.27
C TYR A 100 -21.79 3.08 29.04
N GLY A 101 -22.51 2.60 28.03
CA GLY A 101 -22.76 3.32 26.79
C GLY A 101 -21.56 3.32 25.81
N ILE A 102 -20.48 2.66 26.15
CA ILE A 102 -19.32 2.47 25.28
C ILE A 102 -19.45 1.11 24.59
N ARG A 103 -19.43 1.11 23.27
CA ARG A 103 -19.26 -0.09 22.45
C ARG A 103 -17.76 -0.36 22.30
N TYR A 104 -17.32 -1.58 22.57
CA TYR A 104 -15.90 -1.93 22.46
C TYR A 104 -15.70 -3.37 21.99
N GLY A 105 -14.52 -3.64 21.48
CA GLY A 105 -14.08 -4.97 21.08
C GLY A 105 -12.55 -5.02 20.96
N PHE A 106 -12.06 -6.22 20.68
CA PHE A 106 -10.64 -6.46 20.54
C PHE A 106 -10.31 -6.75 19.08
N ILE A 107 -9.11 -6.34 18.67
CA ILE A 107 -8.50 -6.76 17.42
C ILE A 107 -7.70 -8.01 17.73
N GLU A 108 -8.06 -9.11 17.07
CA GLU A 108 -7.50 -10.42 17.35
C GLU A 108 -5.97 -10.41 17.26
N PRO A 109 -5.27 -10.95 18.28
CA PRO A 109 -3.83 -11.11 18.22
C PRO A 109 -3.42 -11.96 17.03
N ASN A 110 -2.52 -11.42 16.22
CA ASN A 110 -1.94 -12.09 15.07
C ASN A 110 -0.43 -12.17 15.22
N ILE A 111 0.12 -13.37 15.09
CA ILE A 111 1.56 -13.62 15.03
C ILE A 111 1.86 -14.20 13.66
N SER A 112 2.75 -13.52 12.92
CA SER A 112 3.19 -14.00 11.62
C SER A 112 4.69 -14.19 11.58
N THR A 113 5.14 -15.19 10.85
CA THR A 113 6.57 -15.45 10.59
C THR A 113 6.75 -15.70 9.10
N ARG A 114 7.71 -15.00 8.52
CA ARG A 114 8.07 -15.10 7.11
C ARG A 114 9.54 -15.47 6.99
N TYR A 115 9.87 -16.31 6.04
CA TYR A 115 11.24 -16.73 5.75
C TYR A 115 11.60 -16.43 4.30
N ASN A 116 12.72 -15.78 4.08
CA ASN A 116 13.31 -15.54 2.77
C ASN A 116 14.67 -16.25 2.65
N SER A 117 14.80 -17.15 1.69
CA SER A 117 16.00 -17.96 1.53
C SER A 117 17.19 -17.23 0.88
N GLY A 118 16.92 -16.37 -0.09
CA GLY A 118 17.94 -15.76 -0.96
C GLY A 118 18.20 -14.28 -0.69
N PHE A 119 17.16 -13.47 -0.67
CA PHE A 119 17.21 -12.01 -0.54
C PHE A 119 15.92 -11.48 0.09
N ALA A 120 15.88 -10.22 0.46
CA ALA A 120 14.68 -9.56 0.99
C ALA A 120 13.56 -9.57 -0.06
N TYR A 121 12.38 -10.06 0.33
CA TYR A 121 11.21 -10.14 -0.55
C TYR A 121 9.92 -10.01 0.26
N GLY A 122 9.04 -9.12 -0.21
CA GLY A 122 7.73 -8.82 0.34
C GLY A 122 7.29 -7.45 -0.16
N SER A 123 6.00 -7.26 -0.32
CA SER A 123 5.38 -5.98 -0.68
C SER A 123 3.98 -5.91 -0.06
N ASN A 124 3.44 -4.70 0.08
CA ASN A 124 2.12 -4.46 0.69
C ASN A 124 1.98 -5.04 2.12
N ASP A 125 3.07 -5.08 2.88
CA ASP A 125 3.13 -5.62 4.24
C ASP A 125 3.13 -4.52 5.32
N GLY A 126 2.78 -3.29 4.96
CA GLY A 126 2.78 -2.15 5.85
C GLY A 126 4.17 -1.85 6.42
N PRO A 127 4.32 -1.73 7.75
CA PRO A 127 5.60 -1.44 8.37
C PRO A 127 6.62 -2.58 8.27
N ILE A 128 6.21 -3.81 7.91
CA ILE A 128 7.07 -4.99 7.95
C ILE A 128 8.02 -4.99 6.75
N TRP A 129 9.31 -4.93 7.01
CA TRP A 129 10.32 -5.22 6.01
C TRP A 129 10.81 -6.66 6.18
N ALA A 130 10.51 -7.51 5.21
CA ALA A 130 10.89 -8.93 5.23
C ALA A 130 12.28 -9.14 4.62
N GLY A 131 13.31 -9.07 5.45
CA GLY A 131 14.70 -9.33 5.09
C GLY A 131 14.99 -10.78 4.73
N ARG A 132 16.23 -11.08 4.33
CA ARG A 132 16.68 -12.46 4.22
C ARG A 132 16.74 -13.11 5.60
N GLY A 133 16.35 -14.38 5.70
CA GLY A 133 16.17 -15.13 6.95
C GLY A 133 14.76 -15.00 7.49
N LEU A 134 14.58 -15.19 8.79
CA LEU A 134 13.29 -15.12 9.45
C LEU A 134 12.91 -13.66 9.78
N THR A 135 11.64 -13.34 9.54
CA THR A 135 11.01 -12.09 9.98
C THR A 135 9.73 -12.46 10.72
N SER A 136 9.64 -12.11 12.00
CA SER A 136 8.46 -12.34 12.81
C SER A 136 7.81 -11.03 13.19
N ALA A 137 6.47 -10.98 13.17
CA ALA A 137 5.68 -9.82 13.53
C ALA A 137 4.53 -10.22 14.45
N VAL A 138 4.13 -9.29 15.31
CA VAL A 138 2.98 -9.41 16.19
C VAL A 138 2.14 -8.15 16.10
N GLN A 139 0.82 -8.33 15.97
CA GLN A 139 -0.18 -7.27 16.00
C GLN A 139 -1.31 -7.68 16.95
N ALA A 140 -1.79 -6.74 17.74
CA ALA A 140 -2.98 -6.89 18.57
C ALA A 140 -3.54 -5.50 18.88
N GLY A 141 -4.79 -5.44 19.33
CA GLY A 141 -5.35 -4.13 19.65
C GLY A 141 -6.76 -4.20 20.23
N PHE A 142 -7.38 -3.04 20.28
CA PHE A 142 -8.76 -2.87 20.67
C PHE A 142 -9.39 -1.66 19.96
N TYR A 143 -10.69 -1.60 19.97
CA TYR A 143 -11.43 -0.40 19.63
C TYR A 143 -12.47 -0.07 20.70
N ALA A 144 -12.80 1.21 20.80
CA ALA A 144 -13.87 1.71 21.67
C ALA A 144 -14.62 2.83 20.96
N GLN A 145 -15.94 2.83 21.04
CA GLN A 145 -16.81 3.84 20.44
C GLN A 145 -17.76 4.41 21.49
N TYR A 146 -17.83 5.74 21.56
CA TYR A 146 -18.79 6.46 22.35
C TYR A 146 -19.45 7.57 21.53
N GLY A 147 -20.74 7.44 21.24
CA GLY A 147 -21.43 8.34 20.32
C GLY A 147 -20.74 8.40 18.96
N PRO A 148 -20.35 9.60 18.46
CA PRO A 148 -19.65 9.77 17.20
C PRO A 148 -18.15 9.51 17.26
N VAL A 149 -17.58 9.32 18.45
CA VAL A 149 -16.13 9.18 18.66
C VAL A 149 -15.75 7.71 18.64
N THR A 150 -14.76 7.38 17.83
CA THR A 150 -14.17 6.03 17.78
C THR A 150 -12.65 6.12 18.00
N LEU A 151 -12.15 5.31 18.91
CA LEU A 151 -10.74 5.05 19.12
C LEU A 151 -10.42 3.62 18.68
N THR A 152 -9.48 3.45 17.78
CA THR A 152 -8.87 2.16 17.44
C THR A 152 -7.39 2.23 17.81
N VAL A 153 -6.88 1.21 18.49
CA VAL A 153 -5.46 1.08 18.83
C VAL A 153 -5.01 -0.30 18.34
N ALA A 154 -4.15 -0.34 17.32
CA ALA A 154 -3.71 -1.57 16.68
C ALA A 154 -2.22 -1.54 16.33
N PRO A 155 -1.32 -1.45 17.34
CA PRO A 155 0.12 -1.41 17.14
C PRO A 155 0.63 -2.73 16.57
N LEU A 156 1.80 -2.64 15.90
CA LEU A 156 2.52 -3.75 15.34
C LEU A 156 3.99 -3.67 15.74
N ALA A 157 4.58 -4.81 16.06
CA ALA A 157 6.03 -4.92 16.25
C ALA A 157 6.57 -6.05 15.36
N PHE A 158 7.75 -5.85 14.78
CA PHE A 158 8.41 -6.91 14.04
C PHE A 158 9.92 -6.94 14.28
N ARG A 159 10.50 -8.12 14.00
CA ARG A 159 11.94 -8.36 14.00
C ARG A 159 12.32 -9.22 12.80
N ALA A 160 13.21 -8.71 11.96
CA ALA A 160 13.84 -9.41 10.86
C ALA A 160 15.27 -9.82 11.26
N GLU A 161 15.66 -11.07 10.98
CA GLU A 161 17.06 -11.49 11.14
C GLU A 161 18.01 -10.68 10.27
N ASN A 162 17.53 -10.21 9.13
CA ASN A 162 18.27 -9.32 8.23
C ASN A 162 19.63 -9.91 7.83
N GLN A 163 19.65 -11.21 7.46
CA GLN A 163 20.85 -11.90 7.00
C GLN A 163 21.44 -11.24 5.75
N ALA A 164 22.75 -11.31 5.59
CA ALA A 164 23.46 -10.73 4.45
C ALA A 164 23.06 -11.42 3.13
N PHE A 165 22.91 -10.64 2.09
CA PHE A 165 22.71 -11.08 0.70
C PHE A 165 23.46 -10.15 -0.26
N ASP A 166 23.65 -10.61 -1.50
CA ASP A 166 24.31 -9.81 -2.52
C ASP A 166 23.46 -8.59 -2.87
N MET A 167 24.06 -7.41 -2.78
CA MET A 167 23.46 -6.13 -3.11
C MET A 167 24.14 -5.52 -4.34
N ALA A 168 23.40 -4.69 -5.06
CA ALA A 168 23.99 -3.85 -6.10
C ALA A 168 24.89 -2.76 -5.48
N PRO A 169 25.89 -2.26 -6.21
CA PRO A 169 26.57 -1.03 -5.84
C PRO A 169 25.55 0.12 -5.69
N THR A 170 25.77 1.00 -4.72
CA THR A 170 24.91 2.19 -4.55
C THR A 170 25.09 3.16 -5.70
N ALA A 171 24.05 3.92 -6.03
CA ALA A 171 24.04 4.85 -7.18
C ALA A 171 25.14 5.91 -7.17
N GLN A 172 25.69 6.24 -6.00
CA GLN A 172 26.74 7.24 -5.86
C GLN A 172 27.83 6.78 -4.90
N THR A 173 29.10 6.95 -5.31
CA THR A 173 30.24 6.70 -4.46
C THR A 173 30.17 7.55 -3.19
N GLY A 174 30.40 6.93 -2.04
CA GLY A 174 30.32 7.60 -0.72
C GLY A 174 28.95 7.55 -0.06
N ASN A 175 27.92 7.09 -0.75
CA ASN A 175 26.63 6.78 -0.12
C ASN A 175 26.77 5.61 0.88
N PRO A 176 25.85 5.51 1.86
CA PRO A 176 25.78 4.34 2.73
C PRO A 176 25.73 3.05 1.90
N PRO A 177 26.44 1.98 2.31
CA PRO A 177 26.55 0.74 1.52
C PRO A 177 25.22 0.04 1.29
N PHE A 178 24.19 0.41 2.04
CA PHE A 178 22.84 -0.11 1.91
C PHE A 178 21.93 0.75 1.02
N GLY A 179 22.42 1.88 0.50
CA GLY A 179 21.66 2.84 -0.29
C GLY A 179 21.06 2.23 -1.55
N ASN A 180 20.17 2.99 -2.18
CA ASN A 180 19.51 2.58 -3.41
C ASN A 180 20.55 2.48 -4.56
N PRO A 181 20.45 1.47 -5.45
CA PRO A 181 21.40 1.29 -6.56
C PRO A 181 21.11 2.21 -7.75
N ASP A 182 19.91 2.76 -7.88
CA ASP A 182 19.51 3.53 -9.06
C ASP A 182 19.51 5.03 -8.80
N PHE A 183 19.09 5.45 -7.59
CA PHE A 183 18.89 6.87 -7.24
C PHE A 183 19.64 7.23 -5.96
N ALA A 184 20.57 8.15 -6.07
CA ALA A 184 21.50 8.51 -5.01
C ALA A 184 20.85 9.10 -3.75
N GLY A 185 19.68 9.72 -3.88
CA GLY A 185 19.04 10.43 -2.78
C GLY A 185 17.89 9.67 -2.12
N ILE A 186 17.23 8.75 -2.83
CA ILE A 186 15.99 8.14 -2.36
C ILE A 186 16.20 7.34 -1.06
N ASP A 187 15.27 7.50 -0.13
CA ASP A 187 15.24 6.74 1.13
C ASP A 187 14.55 5.39 0.93
N LYS A 188 15.16 4.55 0.08
CA LYS A 188 14.78 3.15 -0.12
C LYS A 188 16.04 2.28 -0.08
N PRO A 189 16.52 1.94 1.11
CA PRO A 189 17.72 1.10 1.24
C PRO A 189 17.44 -0.32 0.74
N GLN A 190 18.45 -0.95 0.15
CA GLN A 190 18.39 -2.37 -0.25
C GLN A 190 18.34 -3.30 0.96
N ARG A 191 18.87 -2.83 2.11
CA ARG A 191 18.94 -3.57 3.37
C ARG A 191 19.06 -2.60 4.55
N PHE A 192 18.47 -2.93 5.68
CA PHE A 192 18.50 -2.10 6.89
C PHE A 192 19.69 -2.49 7.81
N GLY A 193 20.90 -2.18 7.38
CA GLY A 193 22.13 -2.39 8.14
C GLY A 193 22.60 -3.86 8.18
N ASN A 194 23.59 -4.14 9.02
CA ASN A 194 24.22 -5.47 9.16
C ASN A 194 23.68 -6.33 10.30
N ALA A 195 22.96 -5.73 11.24
CA ALA A 195 22.36 -6.41 12.37
C ALA A 195 20.88 -6.76 12.11
N ALA A 196 20.30 -7.55 12.98
CA ALA A 196 18.84 -7.76 12.97
C ALA A 196 18.10 -6.42 13.06
N TYR A 197 17.05 -6.27 12.27
CA TYR A 197 16.26 -5.05 12.19
C TYR A 197 14.92 -5.25 12.88
N SER A 198 14.61 -4.37 13.83
CA SER A 198 13.35 -4.42 14.58
C SER A 198 12.70 -3.05 14.60
N GLN A 199 11.38 -3.03 14.54
CA GLN A 199 10.61 -1.80 14.63
C GLN A 199 9.33 -2.05 15.45
N PHE A 200 8.99 -1.07 16.27
CA PHE A 200 7.65 -0.89 16.82
C PHE A 200 6.95 0.22 16.05
N ASP A 201 5.74 -0.05 15.61
CA ASP A 201 4.92 0.89 14.85
C ASP A 201 3.54 1.03 15.51
N PRO A 202 2.97 2.25 15.62
CA PRO A 202 1.61 2.45 16.12
C PRO A 202 0.56 1.72 15.27
N GLY A 203 0.91 1.30 14.06
CA GLY A 203 0.10 0.49 13.17
C GLY A 203 -1.20 1.15 12.78
N GLN A 204 -2.27 0.37 12.74
CA GLN A 204 -3.59 0.82 12.28
C GLN A 204 -4.38 1.57 13.37
N SER A 205 -3.73 2.53 14.05
CA SER A 205 -4.32 3.27 15.16
C SER A 205 -4.95 4.57 14.71
N THR A 206 -6.18 4.85 15.17
CA THR A 206 -6.97 5.99 14.73
C THR A 206 -7.89 6.49 15.84
N LEU A 207 -7.89 7.80 16.09
CA LEU A 207 -8.94 8.51 16.81
C LEU A 207 -9.74 9.32 15.81
N ARG A 208 -11.05 9.07 15.71
CA ARG A 208 -11.91 9.77 14.74
C ARG A 208 -13.25 10.17 15.33
N ILE A 209 -13.83 11.19 14.73
CA ILE A 209 -15.18 11.68 15.03
C ILE A 209 -15.98 11.61 13.73
N ASP A 210 -17.05 10.81 13.71
CA ASP A 210 -17.94 10.63 12.57
C ASP A 210 -19.28 11.32 12.83
N LEU A 211 -19.44 12.52 12.27
CA LEU A 211 -20.72 13.24 12.27
C LEU A 211 -21.52 12.92 11.00
N PRO A 212 -22.82 13.29 10.90
CA PRO A 212 -23.50 13.26 9.62
C PRO A 212 -22.73 14.09 8.58
N PHE A 213 -22.36 13.47 7.46
CA PHE A 213 -21.65 14.07 6.32
C PHE A 213 -20.17 14.43 6.53
N VAL A 214 -19.66 14.51 7.76
CA VAL A 214 -18.29 14.96 8.04
C VAL A 214 -17.59 13.99 8.98
N THR A 215 -16.34 13.66 8.66
CA THR A 215 -15.41 12.96 9.55
C THR A 215 -14.16 13.79 9.76
N ALA A 216 -13.55 13.68 10.93
CA ALA A 216 -12.23 14.23 11.22
C ALA A 216 -11.52 13.36 12.24
N GLY A 217 -10.20 13.41 12.27
CA GLY A 217 -9.44 12.61 13.23
C GLY A 217 -7.94 12.75 13.11
N ALA A 218 -7.26 11.91 13.88
CA ALA A 218 -5.82 11.70 13.82
C ALA A 218 -5.53 10.21 13.72
N SER A 219 -4.59 9.82 12.86
CA SER A 219 -4.35 8.42 12.54
C SER A 219 -2.88 8.15 12.24
N THR A 220 -2.49 6.89 12.46
CA THR A 220 -1.29 6.28 11.89
C THR A 220 -1.64 5.10 10.98
N ALA A 221 -2.94 4.88 10.70
CA ALA A 221 -3.38 3.80 9.84
C ALA A 221 -2.97 4.04 8.38
N ASN A 222 -2.70 2.96 7.68
CA ASN A 222 -2.52 3.01 6.23
C ASN A 222 -3.81 3.45 5.55
N GLN A 223 -3.63 4.24 4.52
CA GLN A 223 -4.69 4.61 3.58
C GLN A 223 -4.32 4.10 2.19
N THR A 224 -5.30 3.70 1.43
CA THR A 224 -5.09 3.43 0.01
C THR A 224 -5.95 4.36 -0.81
N TRP A 225 -5.30 5.05 -1.73
CA TRP A 225 -5.92 5.99 -2.65
C TRP A 225 -5.81 5.46 -4.08
N GLY A 226 -6.93 5.50 -4.79
CA GLY A 226 -7.05 4.89 -6.09
C GLY A 226 -7.63 3.46 -6.06
N PRO A 227 -8.01 2.92 -7.21
CA PRO A 227 -8.73 1.66 -7.32
C PRO A 227 -7.84 0.41 -7.24
N GLY A 228 -6.53 0.55 -7.41
CA GLY A 228 -5.56 -0.54 -7.39
C GLY A 228 -5.55 -1.28 -6.04
N GLN A 229 -5.36 -2.58 -6.06
CA GLN A 229 -5.13 -3.37 -4.85
C GLN A 229 -3.65 -3.66 -4.66
N GLU A 230 -2.99 -4.15 -5.72
CA GLU A 230 -1.56 -4.48 -5.66
C GLU A 230 -0.69 -3.26 -5.97
N TYR A 231 -1.18 -2.39 -6.85
CA TYR A 231 -0.41 -1.25 -7.37
C TYR A 231 -1.14 0.09 -7.25
N PRO A 232 -1.50 0.54 -6.04
CA PRO A 232 -1.99 1.91 -5.84
C PRO A 232 -0.85 2.91 -6.08
N ILE A 233 -1.07 3.93 -6.91
CA ILE A 233 0.03 4.81 -7.34
C ILE A 233 0.44 5.78 -6.23
N LEU A 234 -0.49 6.45 -5.54
CA LEU A 234 -0.12 7.47 -4.57
C LEU A 234 0.07 6.93 -3.15
N LEU A 235 -0.91 6.24 -2.63
CA LEU A 235 -0.87 5.68 -1.27
C LEU A 235 -1.36 4.24 -1.27
N GLY A 236 -0.63 3.39 -0.57
CA GLY A 236 -0.94 1.98 -0.42
C GLY A 236 -0.47 1.41 0.92
N ASN A 237 -0.30 0.10 0.95
CA ASN A 237 0.14 -0.64 2.13
C ASN A 237 1.61 -1.11 2.03
N ASN A 238 2.41 -0.47 1.20
CA ASN A 238 3.79 -0.91 1.00
C ASN A 238 4.78 -0.32 2.03
N ALA A 239 4.46 0.84 2.63
CA ALA A 239 5.14 1.39 3.79
C ALA A 239 4.20 1.36 5.01
N ALA A 240 4.73 1.64 6.20
CA ALA A 240 3.92 1.95 7.37
C ALA A 240 2.97 3.14 7.09
N GLY A 241 1.84 3.18 7.77
CA GLY A 241 1.05 4.39 7.84
C GLY A 241 1.78 5.47 8.64
N PHE A 242 1.66 6.71 8.22
CA PHE A 242 2.34 7.85 8.84
C PHE A 242 1.40 8.65 9.76
N PRO A 243 1.93 9.36 10.79
CA PRO A 243 1.12 10.23 11.62
C PRO A 243 0.48 11.35 10.81
N HIS A 244 -0.84 11.45 10.84
CA HIS A 244 -1.58 12.50 10.15
C HIS A 244 -2.89 12.87 10.85
N ALA A 245 -3.28 14.12 10.74
CA ALA A 245 -4.64 14.57 10.96
C ALA A 245 -5.40 14.53 9.63
N PHE A 246 -6.69 14.27 9.66
CA PHE A 246 -7.52 14.23 8.46
C PHE A 246 -8.90 14.84 8.70
N ALA A 247 -9.52 15.29 7.60
CA ALA A 247 -10.92 15.70 7.56
C ALA A 247 -11.51 15.30 6.21
N GLY A 248 -12.80 14.96 6.17
CA GLY A 248 -13.45 14.51 4.95
C GLY A 248 -14.95 14.27 5.13
N THR A 249 -15.53 13.54 4.20
CA THR A 249 -16.90 13.07 4.31
C THR A 249 -16.93 11.74 5.08
N SER A 250 -17.90 11.58 5.98
CA SER A 250 -18.08 10.33 6.75
C SER A 250 -18.72 9.19 5.94
N GLU A 251 -19.32 9.55 4.83
CA GLU A 251 -19.97 8.68 3.85
C GLU A 251 -20.16 9.47 2.54
N PRO A 252 -20.40 8.82 1.39
CA PRO A 252 -20.67 9.53 0.15
C PRO A 252 -21.91 10.43 0.25
N VAL A 253 -21.73 11.74 0.00
CA VAL A 253 -22.76 12.78 0.11
C VAL A 253 -23.46 12.97 -1.23
N ASN A 254 -24.77 12.84 -1.26
CA ASN A 254 -25.57 13.07 -2.47
C ASN A 254 -25.76 14.57 -2.72
N ILE A 255 -25.30 15.06 -3.89
CA ILE A 255 -25.46 16.45 -4.35
C ILE A 255 -26.43 16.58 -5.54
N GLY A 256 -27.24 15.56 -5.82
CA GLY A 256 -28.22 15.55 -6.90
C GLY A 256 -27.69 14.96 -8.20
N ILE A 257 -26.57 15.42 -8.71
CA ILE A 257 -25.95 14.95 -9.97
C ILE A 257 -24.93 13.82 -9.74
N ALA A 258 -24.45 13.67 -8.51
CA ALA A 258 -23.49 12.65 -8.11
C ALA A 258 -23.52 12.43 -6.59
N LYS A 259 -22.95 11.32 -6.13
CA LYS A 259 -22.48 11.19 -4.75
C LYS A 259 -21.00 11.53 -4.70
N ILE A 260 -20.63 12.47 -3.81
CA ILE A 260 -19.25 12.91 -3.62
C ILE A 260 -18.71 12.36 -2.33
N HIS A 261 -17.51 11.82 -2.39
CA HIS A 261 -16.75 11.35 -1.24
C HIS A 261 -15.32 11.87 -1.32
N GLY A 262 -14.72 12.23 -0.18
CA GLY A 262 -13.35 12.73 -0.22
C GLY A 262 -12.76 13.00 1.15
N GLN A 263 -11.43 13.15 1.14
CA GLN A 263 -10.64 13.38 2.35
C GLN A 263 -9.43 14.25 2.04
N VAL A 264 -9.10 15.11 2.99
CA VAL A 264 -7.84 15.85 3.06
C VAL A 264 -7.07 15.38 4.31
N PHE A 265 -5.75 15.32 4.22
CA PHE A 265 -4.90 15.05 5.38
C PHE A 265 -3.71 16.00 5.45
N TRP A 266 -3.13 16.09 6.67
CA TRP A 266 -1.90 16.81 7.01
C TRP A 266 -1.06 15.90 7.91
N GLY A 267 0.16 15.59 7.51
CA GLY A 267 0.96 14.58 8.19
C GLY A 267 2.46 14.84 8.20
N GLU A 268 3.15 13.94 8.86
CA GLU A 268 4.60 13.93 9.02
C GLU A 268 5.20 12.69 8.37
N LEU A 269 6.26 12.87 7.58
CA LEU A 269 7.03 11.77 7.02
C LEU A 269 8.46 11.78 7.57
N PHE A 270 8.90 10.65 8.10
CA PHE A 270 10.26 10.44 8.58
C PHE A 270 11.07 9.66 7.58
N GLN A 271 12.36 10.00 7.48
CA GLN A 271 13.31 9.16 6.75
C GLN A 271 13.79 8.00 7.64
N SER A 272 14.35 6.97 7.01
CA SER A 272 15.01 5.88 7.72
C SER A 272 16.37 6.31 8.29
N ALA A 273 16.89 5.53 9.24
CA ALA A 273 18.26 5.71 9.72
C ALA A 273 19.32 5.35 8.65
N TYR A 274 18.90 4.77 7.53
CA TYR A 274 19.73 4.34 6.41
C TYR A 274 19.55 5.22 5.17
N SER A 275 18.86 6.33 5.31
CA SER A 275 18.71 7.31 4.23
C SER A 275 20.09 7.84 3.80
N PRO A 276 20.38 7.90 2.49
CA PRO A 276 21.60 8.51 2.00
C PRO A 276 21.59 10.04 2.09
N VAL A 277 20.46 10.63 2.37
CA VAL A 277 20.31 12.08 2.53
C VAL A 277 20.85 12.51 3.88
N GLN A 278 22.14 12.85 3.90
CA GLN A 278 22.93 13.13 5.08
C GLN A 278 23.79 14.36 4.86
N GLY A 279 23.77 15.33 5.78
CA GLY A 279 24.65 16.48 5.74
C GLY A 279 24.01 17.78 5.27
N PRO A 280 24.72 18.91 5.45
CA PRO A 280 24.15 20.25 5.29
C PRO A 280 23.99 20.70 3.84
N ARG A 281 24.56 19.96 2.87
CA ARG A 281 24.49 20.30 1.45
C ARG A 281 23.37 19.59 0.70
N GLU A 282 22.59 18.81 1.38
CA GLU A 282 21.52 18.06 0.75
C GLU A 282 20.31 18.94 0.47
N TYR A 283 19.56 18.58 -0.57
CA TYR A 283 18.41 19.35 -1.03
C TYR A 283 17.16 19.14 -0.18
N VAL A 284 17.25 18.42 0.92
CA VAL A 284 16.13 18.21 1.83
C VAL A 284 16.49 18.64 3.23
N SER A 285 15.48 18.80 4.05
CA SER A 285 15.69 18.97 5.47
C SER A 285 16.56 17.83 5.94
N ARG A 286 17.59 18.26 6.57
CA ARG A 286 18.75 17.58 7.00
C ARG A 286 18.74 16.14 7.33
N ALA A 287 19.81 15.69 7.47
CA ALA A 287 20.31 14.40 7.62
C ALA A 287 20.34 13.83 9.02
N GLU A 288 19.82 14.45 10.00
CA GLU A 288 19.77 13.86 11.33
C GLU A 288 18.71 12.78 11.43
N PRO A 289 18.97 11.72 12.23
CA PRO A 289 17.94 10.73 12.56
C PRO A 289 16.66 11.42 13.04
N GLY A 290 15.53 11.02 12.50
CA GLY A 290 14.24 11.64 12.79
C GLY A 290 13.92 12.90 11.98
N THR A 291 14.73 13.27 11.00
CA THR A 291 14.40 14.34 10.06
C THR A 291 13.10 14.04 9.34
N LYS A 292 12.20 15.00 9.34
CA LYS A 292 10.85 14.86 8.85
C LYS A 292 10.52 15.83 7.72
N ARG A 293 9.55 15.43 6.91
CA ARG A 293 8.92 16.24 5.87
C ARG A 293 7.46 16.47 6.24
N PHE A 294 6.90 17.59 5.81
CA PHE A 294 5.47 17.80 5.85
C PHE A 294 4.84 17.10 4.65
N ALA A 295 3.77 16.35 4.89
CA ALA A 295 2.96 15.74 3.85
C ALA A 295 1.52 16.26 3.94
N THR A 296 0.92 16.53 2.79
CA THR A 296 -0.51 16.82 2.70
C THR A 296 -1.07 16.27 1.41
N GLY A 297 -2.32 15.85 1.44
CA GLY A 297 -2.98 15.30 0.27
C GLY A 297 -4.49 15.48 0.30
N LEU A 298 -5.07 15.40 -0.88
CA LEU A 298 -6.51 15.48 -1.11
C LEU A 298 -6.91 14.40 -2.10
N ILE A 299 -7.98 13.68 -1.79
CA ILE A 299 -8.68 12.79 -2.72
C ILE A 299 -10.14 13.19 -2.81
N VAL A 300 -10.68 13.19 -4.02
CA VAL A 300 -12.10 13.44 -4.29
C VAL A 300 -12.60 12.38 -5.27
N ILE A 301 -13.74 11.80 -4.94
CA ILE A 301 -14.40 10.73 -5.69
C ILE A 301 -15.81 11.17 -6.00
N ALA A 302 -16.27 10.92 -7.21
CA ALA A 302 -17.63 11.11 -7.65
C ALA A 302 -18.22 9.80 -8.15
N GLN A 303 -19.45 9.49 -7.75
CA GLN A 303 -20.29 8.45 -8.33
C GLN A 303 -21.43 9.16 -9.09
N PRO A 304 -21.32 9.30 -10.43
CA PRO A 304 -22.28 10.05 -11.22
C PRO A 304 -23.68 9.43 -11.18
N TRP A 305 -24.71 10.25 -11.12
CA TRP A 305 -26.08 9.79 -11.23
C TRP A 305 -26.37 9.19 -12.63
N GLY A 306 -27.10 8.09 -12.68
CA GLY A 306 -27.45 7.42 -13.93
C GLY A 306 -26.35 6.51 -14.52
N LEU A 307 -25.16 6.46 -13.89
CA LEU A 307 -24.06 5.57 -14.27
C LEU A 307 -23.73 4.63 -13.09
N ASP A 308 -24.64 3.69 -12.84
CA ASP A 308 -24.52 2.78 -11.71
C ASP A 308 -23.20 2.00 -11.74
N GLY A 309 -22.55 1.93 -10.58
CA GLY A 309 -21.27 1.23 -10.40
C GLY A 309 -20.04 1.99 -10.89
N LEU A 310 -20.18 3.18 -11.50
CA LEU A 310 -19.06 4.00 -11.92
C LEU A 310 -18.57 4.90 -10.77
N GLU A 311 -17.26 4.88 -10.52
CA GLU A 311 -16.53 5.82 -9.69
C GLU A 311 -15.49 6.52 -10.54
N VAL A 312 -15.40 7.84 -10.44
CA VAL A 312 -14.33 8.63 -11.04
C VAL A 312 -13.76 9.56 -9.99
N GLY A 313 -12.47 9.84 -10.06
CA GLY A 313 -11.88 10.73 -9.06
C GLY A 313 -10.47 11.15 -9.38
N GLY A 314 -9.91 11.92 -8.47
CA GLY A 314 -8.53 12.34 -8.53
C GLY A 314 -7.95 12.57 -7.14
N ALA A 315 -6.65 12.46 -7.07
CA ALA A 315 -5.90 12.65 -5.84
C ALA A 315 -4.63 13.46 -6.08
N ARG A 316 -4.22 14.22 -5.06
CA ARG A 316 -2.96 14.97 -5.03
C ARG A 316 -2.24 14.67 -3.73
N PHE A 317 -0.94 14.54 -3.80
CA PHE A 317 -0.06 14.36 -2.66
C PHE A 317 1.12 15.31 -2.76
N PHE A 318 1.44 16.02 -1.68
CA PHE A 318 2.57 16.92 -1.60
C PHE A 318 3.56 16.49 -0.54
N HIS A 319 4.84 16.55 -0.87
CA HIS A 319 5.93 16.56 0.07
C HIS A 319 6.53 17.97 0.15
N SER A 320 6.72 18.47 1.35
CA SER A 320 7.34 19.77 1.58
C SER A 320 8.41 19.64 2.66
N ILE A 321 9.38 20.55 2.66
CA ILE A 321 10.31 20.66 3.76
C ILE A 321 9.55 20.95 5.06
N TRP A 322 10.09 20.50 6.20
CA TRP A 322 9.55 20.91 7.50
C TRP A 322 10.22 22.22 7.93
N PRO A 323 9.52 23.34 8.00
CA PRO A 323 10.12 24.63 8.32
C PRO A 323 10.59 24.69 9.78
N THR A 324 11.73 25.34 10.03
CA THR A 324 12.23 25.58 11.39
C THR A 324 11.40 26.58 12.17
N SER A 325 10.69 27.47 11.49
CA SER A 325 9.81 28.51 12.07
C SER A 325 8.40 28.01 12.42
N GLY A 326 8.13 26.69 12.26
CA GLY A 326 6.80 26.11 12.41
C GLY A 326 6.01 26.06 11.10
N ILE A 327 4.88 25.37 11.11
CA ILE A 327 4.05 25.13 9.92
C ILE A 327 3.28 26.40 9.57
N PRO A 328 3.50 27.01 8.39
CA PRO A 328 2.75 28.19 7.94
C PRO A 328 1.31 27.80 7.52
N ARG A 329 0.41 28.78 7.54
CA ARG A 329 -1.00 28.56 7.13
C ARG A 329 -1.12 28.08 5.68
N SER A 330 -0.22 28.51 4.81
CA SER A 330 -0.15 28.06 3.40
C SER A 330 0.00 26.55 3.25
N TYR A 331 0.64 25.86 4.20
CA TYR A 331 0.76 24.40 4.20
C TYR A 331 -0.61 23.72 4.39
N LEU A 332 -1.51 24.31 5.17
CA LEU A 332 -2.83 23.75 5.39
C LEU A 332 -3.73 23.82 4.15
N THR A 333 -3.49 24.81 3.29
CA THR A 333 -4.27 25.01 2.06
C THR A 333 -3.55 24.57 0.79
N LYS A 334 -2.38 23.96 0.93
CA LYS A 334 -1.50 23.61 -0.19
C LYS A 334 -2.16 22.73 -1.26
N VAL A 335 -2.99 21.79 -0.86
CA VAL A 335 -3.73 20.92 -1.76
C VAL A 335 -4.70 21.66 -2.70
N PHE A 336 -5.03 22.90 -2.40
CA PHE A 336 -5.91 23.76 -3.20
C PHE A 336 -5.14 24.76 -4.07
N GLN A 337 -3.80 24.74 -4.08
CA GLN A 337 -3.00 25.56 -4.97
C GLN A 337 -3.20 25.15 -6.44
N GLY A 338 -2.79 26.03 -7.36
CA GLY A 338 -2.86 25.77 -8.81
C GLY A 338 -2.26 24.41 -9.19
N LEU A 339 -2.89 23.74 -10.17
CA LEU A 339 -2.40 22.45 -10.70
C LEU A 339 -1.16 22.62 -11.59
N LEU A 340 -0.99 23.80 -12.17
CA LEU A 340 0.09 24.13 -13.09
C LEU A 340 1.14 24.97 -12.40
N LYS A 341 2.41 24.77 -12.73
CA LYS A 341 3.53 25.43 -12.06
C LYS A 341 3.44 26.96 -12.14
N LYS A 342 2.98 27.51 -13.27
CA LYS A 342 2.79 28.94 -13.45
C LYS A 342 1.72 29.56 -12.54
N ASP A 343 0.77 28.76 -12.04
CA ASP A 343 -0.34 29.22 -11.21
C ASP A 343 -0.04 29.09 -9.70
N VAL A 344 1.08 28.48 -9.36
CA VAL A 344 1.53 28.33 -7.96
C VAL A 344 2.13 29.64 -7.48
N LYS A 345 1.54 30.22 -6.45
CA LYS A 345 2.11 31.40 -5.77
C LYS A 345 3.13 30.92 -4.75
N PRO A 346 4.43 31.23 -4.93
CA PRO A 346 5.44 30.82 -3.98
C PRO A 346 5.23 31.58 -2.65
N ASP A 347 5.32 30.84 -1.55
CA ASP A 347 5.37 31.38 -0.20
C ASP A 347 6.76 31.16 0.38
N ARG A 348 7.27 32.09 1.17
CA ARG A 348 8.64 32.03 1.70
C ARG A 348 8.64 31.47 3.11
N VAL A 349 9.40 30.40 3.32
CA VAL A 349 9.55 29.76 4.62
C VAL A 349 11.03 29.59 4.97
N ALA A 350 11.35 29.61 6.25
CA ALA A 350 12.70 29.33 6.71
C ALA A 350 13.11 27.90 6.32
N ASP A 351 14.21 27.79 5.57
CA ASP A 351 14.69 26.53 5.05
C ASP A 351 15.84 25.98 5.93
N PRO A 352 15.66 24.85 6.61
CA PRO A 352 16.68 24.28 7.48
C PRO A 352 17.92 23.80 6.75
N ARG A 353 17.89 23.66 5.43
CA ARG A 353 19.04 23.28 4.62
C ARG A 353 20.09 24.40 4.52
N PHE A 354 19.63 25.64 4.68
CA PHE A 354 20.46 26.84 4.54
C PHE A 354 20.31 27.71 5.79
N PRO A 355 21.27 27.77 6.69
CA PRO A 355 21.22 28.66 7.87
C PRO A 355 20.98 30.11 7.46
N GLY A 356 19.88 30.70 7.95
CA GLY A 356 19.43 32.05 7.58
C GLY A 356 18.79 32.14 6.19
N GLY A 357 18.66 31.04 5.46
CA GLY A 357 18.02 30.98 4.14
C GLY A 357 16.52 30.83 4.21
N VAL A 358 15.87 31.07 3.09
CA VAL A 358 14.45 30.84 2.89
C VAL A 358 14.24 29.97 1.66
N SER A 359 13.21 29.14 1.72
CA SER A 359 12.74 28.35 0.60
C SER A 359 11.42 28.89 0.10
N GLU A 360 11.17 28.81 -1.18
CA GLU A 360 9.91 29.17 -1.78
C GLU A 360 9.03 27.92 -1.92
N ILE A 361 7.90 27.89 -1.21
CA ILE A 361 6.91 26.81 -1.33
C ILE A 361 6.36 26.81 -2.75
N GLY A 362 6.19 25.63 -3.32
CA GLY A 362 5.75 25.45 -4.70
C GLY A 362 6.91 25.34 -5.70
N ILE A 363 8.10 25.76 -5.31
CA ILE A 363 9.34 25.52 -6.07
C ILE A 363 10.14 24.37 -5.44
N SER A 364 10.12 24.29 -4.10
CA SER A 364 10.87 23.27 -3.33
C SER A 364 10.02 22.09 -2.90
N ASP A 365 8.80 22.00 -3.40
CA ASP A 365 7.89 20.88 -3.08
C ASP A 365 7.93 19.82 -4.16
N ASN A 366 7.65 18.58 -3.74
CA ASN A 366 7.29 17.51 -4.66
C ASN A 366 5.77 17.33 -4.69
N GLN A 367 5.17 17.20 -5.86
CA GLN A 367 3.76 16.91 -6.06
C GLN A 367 3.59 15.63 -6.88
N LEU A 368 2.72 14.75 -6.38
CA LEU A 368 2.20 13.63 -7.16
C LEU A 368 0.70 13.84 -7.37
N VAL A 369 0.23 13.55 -8.57
CA VAL A 369 -1.20 13.66 -8.94
C VAL A 369 -1.64 12.36 -9.57
N SER A 370 -2.85 11.89 -9.26
CA SER A 370 -3.51 10.84 -10.03
C SER A 370 -4.96 11.18 -10.36
N VAL A 371 -5.42 10.61 -11.48
CA VAL A 371 -6.85 10.56 -11.83
C VAL A 371 -7.21 9.10 -12.09
N PHE A 372 -8.40 8.70 -11.71
CA PHE A 372 -8.79 7.29 -11.77
C PHE A 372 -10.27 7.10 -12.06
N ALA A 373 -10.57 5.92 -12.58
CA ALA A 373 -11.92 5.42 -12.76
C ALA A 373 -12.01 3.96 -12.34
N ARG A 374 -13.13 3.58 -11.76
CA ARG A 374 -13.51 2.20 -11.43
C ARG A 374 -14.95 1.97 -11.83
N TRP A 375 -15.21 0.89 -12.55
CA TRP A 375 -16.56 0.55 -12.99
C TRP A 375 -16.91 -0.88 -12.59
N VAL A 376 -17.90 -0.99 -11.76
CA VAL A 376 -18.50 -2.26 -11.33
C VAL A 376 -19.70 -2.57 -12.22
N LEU A 377 -19.74 -3.77 -12.76
CA LEU A 377 -20.81 -4.31 -13.63
C LEU A 377 -21.46 -5.52 -12.94
N PRO A 378 -22.39 -5.31 -11.99
CA PRO A 378 -22.88 -6.36 -11.10
C PRO A 378 -23.53 -7.54 -11.83
N HIS A 379 -24.31 -7.29 -12.89
CA HIS A 379 -24.96 -8.34 -13.66
C HIS A 379 -23.97 -9.33 -14.31
N SER A 380 -22.78 -8.88 -14.62
CA SER A 380 -21.72 -9.71 -15.18
C SER A 380 -20.75 -10.24 -14.12
N GLY A 381 -20.82 -9.74 -12.87
CA GLY A 381 -19.83 -10.02 -11.84
C GLY A 381 -18.43 -9.55 -12.24
N PHE A 382 -18.33 -8.39 -12.89
CA PHE A 382 -17.10 -7.86 -13.46
C PHE A 382 -16.81 -6.44 -12.93
N GLU A 383 -15.54 -6.13 -12.75
CA GLU A 383 -15.04 -4.82 -12.38
C GLU A 383 -13.84 -4.47 -13.25
N LEU A 384 -13.81 -3.26 -13.76
CA LEU A 384 -12.66 -2.66 -14.43
C LEU A 384 -12.20 -1.43 -13.65
N HIS A 385 -10.90 -1.16 -13.67
CA HIS A 385 -10.36 0.08 -13.15
C HIS A 385 -9.09 0.51 -13.87
N ALA A 386 -8.85 1.81 -13.84
CA ALA A 386 -7.65 2.43 -14.35
C ALA A 386 -7.26 3.63 -13.49
N GLU A 387 -5.98 3.87 -13.34
CA GLU A 387 -5.41 5.04 -12.69
C GLU A 387 -4.27 5.57 -13.57
N TYR A 388 -4.24 6.88 -13.76
CA TYR A 388 -3.19 7.60 -14.41
C TYR A 388 -2.55 8.56 -13.41
N GLY A 389 -1.25 8.47 -13.21
CA GLY A 389 -0.49 9.28 -12.26
C GLY A 389 0.60 10.08 -12.95
N ARG A 390 1.03 11.16 -12.32
CA ARG A 390 2.16 11.97 -12.71
C ARG A 390 2.99 12.38 -11.51
N GLU A 391 4.28 12.42 -11.73
CA GLU A 391 5.25 13.07 -10.84
C GLU A 391 5.43 14.51 -11.32
N ASP A 392 5.47 15.47 -10.35
CA ASP A 392 5.70 16.90 -10.57
C ASP A 392 4.61 17.63 -11.40
N HIS A 393 4.81 18.91 -11.63
CA HIS A 393 3.85 19.81 -12.28
C HIS A 393 4.21 20.02 -13.76
N SER A 394 3.20 20.00 -14.65
CA SER A 394 3.36 20.66 -15.94
C SER A 394 3.49 22.17 -15.75
N TYR A 395 4.31 22.82 -16.57
CA TYR A 395 4.50 24.25 -16.49
C TYR A 395 3.18 25.02 -16.71
N ASP A 396 2.45 24.68 -17.79
CA ASP A 396 1.15 25.23 -18.12
C ASP A 396 0.25 24.19 -18.84
N PHE A 397 -0.96 24.60 -19.20
CA PHE A 397 -1.91 23.72 -19.89
C PHE A 397 -1.42 23.28 -21.27
N ARG A 398 -0.68 24.14 -21.98
CA ARG A 398 -0.11 23.80 -23.28
C ARG A 398 0.92 22.68 -23.14
N ASP A 399 1.81 22.80 -22.15
CA ASP A 399 2.80 21.78 -21.80
C ASP A 399 2.12 20.44 -21.45
N LEU A 400 1.04 20.47 -20.66
CA LEU A 400 0.26 19.30 -20.32
C LEU A 400 -0.37 18.60 -21.55
N VAL A 401 -0.87 19.37 -22.50
CA VAL A 401 -1.54 18.82 -23.68
C VAL A 401 -0.54 18.37 -24.74
N GLN A 402 0.61 19.05 -24.85
CA GLN A 402 1.67 18.66 -25.80
C GLN A 402 2.37 17.36 -25.40
N GLU A 403 2.60 17.16 -24.08
CA GLU A 403 3.29 15.98 -23.55
C GLU A 403 2.51 15.42 -22.34
N PRO A 404 1.32 14.84 -22.56
CA PRO A 404 0.54 14.28 -21.47
C PRO A 404 1.23 13.09 -20.81
N ASP A 405 2.16 12.45 -21.51
CA ASP A 405 2.93 11.31 -21.06
C ASP A 405 4.26 11.67 -20.35
N HIS A 406 4.57 12.98 -20.20
CA HIS A 406 5.74 13.43 -19.44
C HIS A 406 5.61 13.06 -17.96
N SER A 407 6.58 12.35 -17.38
CA SER A 407 6.60 11.86 -15.99
C SER A 407 5.36 11.02 -15.62
N ARG A 408 4.84 10.25 -16.56
CA ARG A 408 3.62 9.48 -16.38
C ARG A 408 3.82 8.16 -15.67
N SER A 409 2.76 7.73 -15.02
CA SER A 409 2.54 6.36 -14.56
C SER A 409 1.10 5.95 -14.88
N TYR A 410 0.86 4.66 -15.04
CA TYR A 410 -0.50 4.15 -15.14
C TYR A 410 -0.63 2.77 -14.52
N ALA A 411 -1.80 2.52 -13.95
CA ALA A 411 -2.22 1.20 -13.49
C ALA A 411 -3.57 0.86 -14.12
N ILE A 412 -3.74 -0.39 -14.53
CA ILE A 412 -5.00 -0.90 -15.10
C ILE A 412 -5.26 -2.25 -14.46
N GLY A 413 -6.50 -2.52 -14.09
CA GLY A 413 -6.86 -3.80 -13.52
C GLY A 413 -8.29 -4.20 -13.79
N ALA A 414 -8.54 -5.49 -13.54
CA ALA A 414 -9.84 -6.11 -13.70
C ALA A 414 -10.06 -7.17 -12.62
N ARG A 415 -11.34 -7.39 -12.28
CA ARG A 415 -11.80 -8.47 -11.41
C ARG A 415 -12.99 -9.16 -12.04
N LYS A 416 -13.09 -10.47 -11.81
CA LYS A 416 -14.21 -11.30 -12.28
C LYS A 416 -14.55 -12.33 -11.25
N VAL A 417 -15.81 -12.36 -10.84
CA VAL A 417 -16.35 -13.48 -10.08
C VAL A 417 -16.82 -14.55 -11.07
N PHE A 418 -16.22 -15.74 -10.97
CA PHE A 418 -16.50 -16.87 -11.85
C PHE A 418 -17.65 -17.75 -11.33
N SER A 419 -17.72 -17.93 -10.01
CA SER A 419 -18.77 -18.70 -9.35
C SER A 419 -19.09 -18.14 -7.98
N PHE A 420 -20.38 -18.19 -7.62
CA PHE A 420 -20.88 -17.75 -6.33
C PHE A 420 -22.01 -18.65 -5.85
N SER A 421 -21.89 -19.12 -4.61
CA SER A 421 -22.90 -19.86 -3.86
C SER A 421 -22.72 -19.59 -2.37
N PRO A 422 -23.64 -20.00 -1.49
CA PRO A 422 -23.44 -19.91 -0.03
C PRO A 422 -22.18 -20.62 0.47
N GLU A 423 -21.71 -21.64 -0.24
CA GLU A 423 -20.57 -22.45 0.16
C GLU A 423 -19.25 -22.01 -0.48
N LYS A 424 -19.30 -21.27 -1.59
CA LYS A 424 -18.11 -20.97 -2.38
C LYS A 424 -18.23 -19.68 -3.18
N LEU A 425 -17.19 -18.83 -3.11
CA LEU A 425 -16.95 -17.75 -4.05
C LEU A 425 -15.59 -17.98 -4.71
N THR A 426 -15.54 -18.02 -6.03
CA THR A 426 -14.28 -18.08 -6.80
C THR A 426 -14.19 -16.87 -7.70
N ALA A 427 -13.08 -16.14 -7.62
CA ALA A 427 -12.85 -14.92 -8.39
C ALA A 427 -11.40 -14.84 -8.88
N GLY A 428 -11.20 -14.11 -9.97
CA GLY A 428 -9.90 -13.75 -10.48
C GLY A 428 -9.67 -12.25 -10.45
N ARG A 429 -8.43 -11.84 -10.33
CA ARG A 429 -7.99 -10.46 -10.46
C ARG A 429 -6.72 -10.35 -11.29
N PHE A 430 -6.59 -9.24 -11.96
CA PHE A 430 -5.44 -8.87 -12.75
C PHE A 430 -5.16 -7.38 -12.57
N GLU A 431 -3.90 -7.01 -12.36
CA GLU A 431 -3.45 -5.62 -12.36
C GLU A 431 -2.10 -5.50 -13.06
N ILE A 432 -1.90 -4.40 -13.78
CA ILE A 432 -0.62 -3.98 -14.33
C ILE A 432 -0.30 -2.58 -13.85
N LEU A 433 0.98 -2.30 -13.67
CA LEU A 433 1.54 -0.99 -13.38
C LEU A 433 2.68 -0.72 -14.34
N ASN A 434 2.81 0.52 -14.79
CA ASN A 434 3.94 0.96 -15.60
C ASN A 434 4.44 2.34 -15.14
N PHE A 435 5.70 2.40 -14.73
CA PHE A 435 6.47 3.60 -14.41
C PHE A 435 7.58 3.85 -15.43
N GLN A 436 7.71 2.98 -16.45
CA GLN A 436 8.75 3.10 -17.45
C GLN A 436 8.62 4.42 -18.20
N LEU A 437 9.73 5.12 -18.37
CA LEU A 437 9.78 6.38 -19.08
C LEU A 437 9.42 6.20 -20.57
N PRO A 438 8.66 7.11 -21.18
CA PRO A 438 8.38 7.07 -22.59
C PRO A 438 9.63 7.37 -23.42
N GLN A 439 9.60 7.04 -24.70
CA GLN A 439 10.75 7.27 -25.60
C GLN A 439 11.12 8.75 -25.72
N LEU A 440 10.16 9.65 -25.53
CA LEU A 440 10.36 11.10 -25.57
C LEU A 440 11.31 11.62 -24.48
N SER A 441 11.44 10.89 -23.37
CA SER A 441 12.39 11.22 -22.29
C SER A 441 13.84 11.37 -22.76
N ARG A 442 14.17 10.80 -23.93
CA ARG A 442 15.50 10.96 -24.57
C ARG A 442 15.77 12.37 -25.04
N TYR A 443 14.73 13.13 -25.33
CA TYR A 443 14.83 14.49 -25.89
C TYR A 443 14.51 15.55 -24.86
N ARG A 444 13.69 15.23 -23.90
CA ARG A 444 13.34 16.08 -22.76
C ARG A 444 13.50 15.25 -21.49
N GLY A 445 14.42 15.64 -20.62
CA GLY A 445 14.63 14.97 -19.33
C GLY A 445 13.33 14.98 -18.53
N GLU A 446 12.96 13.82 -18.01
CA GLU A 446 11.75 13.61 -17.21
C GLU A 446 12.14 13.24 -15.78
N GLY A 447 11.27 13.63 -14.82
CA GLY A 447 11.31 13.10 -13.47
C GLY A 447 10.80 11.65 -13.45
N GLU A 448 11.54 10.78 -12.80
CA GLU A 448 11.13 9.41 -12.56
C GLU A 448 10.12 9.36 -11.41
N MET A 449 9.13 8.48 -11.51
CA MET A 449 8.10 8.32 -10.49
C MET A 449 8.69 8.02 -9.10
N TYR A 450 8.25 8.75 -8.09
CA TYR A 450 8.71 8.71 -6.70
C TYR A 450 10.08 9.32 -6.42
N VAL A 451 10.75 9.87 -7.43
CA VAL A 451 12.07 10.50 -7.30
C VAL A 451 11.94 11.99 -7.53
N HIS A 452 12.59 12.81 -6.70
CA HIS A 452 12.55 14.26 -6.85
C HIS A 452 13.89 14.90 -6.54
N GLY A 453 14.28 15.92 -7.34
CA GLY A 453 15.57 16.59 -7.22
C GLY A 453 15.79 17.33 -5.91
N LEU A 454 14.75 17.96 -5.37
CA LEU A 454 14.82 18.78 -4.16
C LEU A 454 14.36 18.02 -2.90
N ILE A 455 13.34 17.19 -2.99
CA ILE A 455 12.91 16.30 -1.91
C ILE A 455 13.52 14.91 -2.15
N ARG A 456 14.82 14.83 -1.98
CA ARG A 456 15.63 13.68 -2.41
C ARG A 456 15.26 12.34 -1.78
N GLN A 457 14.65 12.33 -0.56
CA GLN A 457 14.12 11.09 0.03
C GLN A 457 13.05 10.44 -0.85
N GLY A 458 12.42 11.19 -1.77
CA GLY A 458 11.39 10.69 -2.65
C GLY A 458 10.07 10.37 -1.95
N HIS A 459 9.19 9.64 -2.63
CA HIS A 459 7.87 9.26 -2.12
C HIS A 459 7.95 8.06 -1.16
N THR A 460 8.61 8.27 -0.03
CA THR A 460 8.95 7.22 0.94
C THR A 460 8.56 7.59 2.37
N TYR A 461 8.46 6.57 3.21
CA TYR A 461 8.33 6.70 4.65
C TYR A 461 9.14 5.59 5.34
N LYS A 462 10.06 5.96 6.23
CA LYS A 462 10.92 5.03 6.99
C LYS A 462 11.64 3.98 6.11
N GLY A 463 12.05 4.38 4.90
CA GLY A 463 12.83 3.51 4.01
C GLY A 463 12.00 2.62 3.08
N GLN A 464 10.68 2.80 3.02
CA GLN A 464 9.78 2.07 2.15
C GLN A 464 8.93 3.03 1.30
N LEU A 465 8.50 2.60 0.10
CA LEU A 465 7.67 3.41 -0.79
C LEU A 465 6.24 3.55 -0.23
N LEU A 466 5.66 4.74 -0.30
CA LEU A 466 4.28 4.99 0.11
C LEU A 466 3.25 4.43 -0.89
N GLY A 467 3.59 4.42 -2.16
CA GLY A 467 2.80 3.84 -3.25
C GLY A 467 3.26 2.44 -3.64
N ALA A 468 3.02 2.04 -4.87
CA ALA A 468 3.34 0.71 -5.39
C ALA A 468 4.84 0.42 -5.44
N ASP A 469 5.25 -0.80 -5.09
CA ASP A 469 6.63 -1.26 -5.19
C ASP A 469 6.84 -2.20 -6.38
N ALA A 470 7.01 -1.61 -7.56
CA ALA A 470 7.38 -2.34 -8.78
C ALA A 470 8.67 -1.78 -9.40
N GLY A 471 9.62 -1.38 -8.55
CA GLY A 471 10.85 -0.65 -8.93
C GLY A 471 10.65 0.86 -8.90
N VAL A 472 11.64 1.57 -8.39
CA VAL A 472 11.63 3.03 -8.31
C VAL A 472 11.82 3.62 -9.69
N GLY A 473 10.96 4.55 -10.05
CA GLY A 473 11.17 5.45 -11.19
C GLY A 473 10.94 4.83 -12.58
N THR A 474 11.37 3.61 -12.80
CA THR A 474 11.37 2.99 -14.15
C THR A 474 10.81 1.57 -14.18
N GLY A 475 10.20 1.13 -13.09
CA GLY A 475 9.70 -0.23 -12.97
C GLY A 475 8.37 -0.47 -13.67
N ALA A 476 8.03 -1.75 -13.82
CA ALA A 476 6.72 -2.19 -14.28
C ALA A 476 6.32 -3.47 -13.54
N GLY A 477 5.05 -3.57 -13.19
CA GLY A 477 4.49 -4.70 -12.46
C GLY A 477 3.30 -5.30 -13.19
N SER A 478 3.12 -6.62 -13.04
CA SER A 478 1.92 -7.34 -13.45
C SER A 478 1.60 -8.39 -12.42
N VAL A 479 0.34 -8.52 -12.04
CA VAL A 479 -0.15 -9.56 -11.15
C VAL A 479 -1.39 -10.20 -11.71
N MET A 480 -1.48 -11.53 -11.58
CA MET A 480 -2.68 -12.30 -11.82
C MET A 480 -2.91 -13.19 -10.61
N ALA A 481 -4.12 -13.25 -10.10
CA ALA A 481 -4.45 -14.11 -8.99
C ALA A 481 -5.86 -14.70 -9.10
N VAL A 482 -6.02 -15.87 -8.52
CA VAL A 482 -7.31 -16.53 -8.31
C VAL A 482 -7.50 -16.71 -6.82
N ASP A 483 -8.62 -16.22 -6.32
CA ASP A 483 -9.06 -16.35 -4.95
C ASP A 483 -10.26 -17.28 -4.85
N GLN A 484 -10.26 -18.18 -3.87
CA GLN A 484 -11.45 -18.95 -3.52
C GLN A 484 -11.75 -18.82 -2.04
N PHE A 485 -12.95 -18.44 -1.73
CA PHE A 485 -13.48 -18.30 -0.38
C PHE A 485 -14.49 -19.41 -0.10
N THR A 486 -14.40 -20.00 1.08
CA THR A 486 -15.32 -21.02 1.61
C THR A 486 -15.61 -20.71 3.08
N PRO A 487 -16.65 -21.29 3.70
CA PRO A 487 -16.87 -21.10 5.15
C PRO A 487 -15.66 -21.45 6.02
N ALA A 488 -14.87 -22.44 5.60
CA ALA A 488 -13.67 -22.86 6.33
C ALA A 488 -12.44 -22.00 6.11
N GLY A 489 -12.46 -21.02 5.21
CA GLY A 489 -11.32 -20.15 4.94
C GLY A 489 -11.18 -19.72 3.48
N LYS A 490 -9.94 -19.50 3.05
CA LYS A 490 -9.61 -18.95 1.73
C LYS A 490 -8.35 -19.60 1.18
N TRP A 491 -8.22 -19.71 -0.12
CA TRP A 491 -6.92 -19.87 -0.77
C TRP A 491 -6.75 -18.87 -1.93
N THR A 492 -5.50 -18.53 -2.19
CA THR A 492 -5.08 -17.66 -3.30
C THR A 492 -3.93 -18.32 -4.05
N ALA A 493 -4.03 -18.42 -5.36
CA ALA A 493 -2.92 -18.73 -6.26
C ALA A 493 -2.59 -17.49 -7.07
N SER A 494 -1.31 -17.14 -7.17
CA SER A 494 -0.89 -15.89 -7.83
C SER A 494 0.36 -16.07 -8.67
N TRP A 495 0.45 -15.27 -9.73
CA TRP A 495 1.65 -15.02 -10.49
C TRP A 495 1.90 -13.51 -10.52
N THR A 496 3.15 -13.12 -10.25
CA THR A 496 3.60 -11.73 -10.30
C THR A 496 4.83 -11.63 -11.18
N ARG A 497 4.89 -10.60 -12.00
CA ARG A 497 6.08 -10.22 -12.77
C ARG A 497 6.42 -8.78 -12.46
N ILE A 498 7.67 -8.52 -12.14
CA ILE A 498 8.17 -7.16 -11.90
C ILE A 498 9.43 -6.94 -12.75
N VAL A 499 9.42 -5.92 -13.62
CA VAL A 499 10.62 -5.35 -14.21
C VAL A 499 11.14 -4.35 -13.19
N ARG A 500 12.25 -4.67 -12.54
CA ARG A 500 12.79 -3.83 -11.46
C ARG A 500 13.62 -2.69 -12.03
N ARG A 501 14.43 -3.01 -13.02
CA ARG A 501 15.38 -2.05 -13.63
C ARG A 501 15.64 -2.40 -15.08
N GLU A 502 15.93 -1.35 -15.87
CA GLU A 502 16.48 -1.47 -17.20
C GLU A 502 17.84 -0.76 -17.25
N ASP A 503 18.81 -1.37 -17.91
CA ASP A 503 20.09 -0.69 -18.15
C ASP A 503 19.94 0.38 -19.22
N GLY A 504 19.93 1.65 -18.81
CA GLY A 504 19.74 2.79 -19.69
C GLY A 504 20.81 2.93 -20.78
N ASN A 505 22.02 2.44 -20.57
CA ASN A 505 23.09 2.50 -21.57
C ASN A 505 22.75 1.65 -22.81
N PHE A 506 22.18 0.46 -22.62
CA PHE A 506 21.73 -0.38 -23.74
C PHE A 506 20.54 0.24 -24.48
N THR A 507 19.67 0.95 -23.76
CA THR A 507 18.52 1.62 -24.35
C THR A 507 18.95 2.82 -25.22
N LEU A 508 19.91 3.61 -24.78
CA LEU A 508 20.48 4.76 -25.52
C LEU A 508 21.18 4.35 -26.81
N LEU A 509 21.86 3.21 -26.81
CA LEU A 509 22.56 2.69 -27.99
C LEU A 509 21.65 1.89 -28.93
N GLY A 510 20.36 1.71 -28.61
CA GLY A 510 19.43 0.90 -29.38
C GLY A 510 19.74 -0.60 -29.33
N ILE A 511 20.67 -1.04 -28.51
CA ILE A 511 21.09 -2.43 -28.36
C ILE A 511 20.30 -3.02 -27.19
N ARG A 512 19.28 -3.81 -27.48
CA ARG A 512 18.59 -4.61 -26.46
C ARG A 512 19.30 -5.96 -26.33
N SER A 513 19.79 -6.21 -25.13
CA SER A 513 20.27 -7.52 -24.72
C SER A 513 19.33 -8.10 -23.68
N PRO A 514 19.05 -9.41 -23.66
CA PRO A 514 18.33 -10.04 -22.55
C PRO A 514 18.98 -9.79 -21.19
N ARG A 515 20.26 -9.43 -21.14
CA ARG A 515 20.99 -9.10 -19.93
C ARG A 515 20.84 -7.65 -19.47
N SER A 516 20.17 -6.80 -20.22
CA SER A 516 19.93 -5.40 -19.89
C SER A 516 18.65 -5.17 -19.08
N ILE A 517 17.96 -6.22 -18.68
CA ILE A 517 16.70 -6.15 -17.93
C ILE A 517 16.81 -7.03 -16.70
N ASP A 518 16.61 -6.42 -15.53
CA ASP A 518 16.43 -7.10 -14.25
C ASP A 518 14.93 -7.34 -14.05
N VAL A 519 14.51 -8.60 -14.14
CA VAL A 519 13.10 -8.97 -14.07
C VAL A 519 12.88 -10.16 -13.16
N SER A 520 11.89 -10.06 -12.27
CA SER A 520 11.46 -11.15 -11.40
C SER A 520 10.13 -11.73 -11.82
N HIS A 521 9.98 -13.04 -11.64
CA HIS A 521 8.73 -13.79 -11.69
C HIS A 521 8.53 -14.48 -10.35
N ALA A 522 7.34 -14.38 -9.79
CA ALA A 522 6.97 -15.05 -8.55
C ALA A 522 5.70 -15.89 -8.77
N LEU A 523 5.72 -17.12 -8.28
CA LEU A 523 4.56 -17.99 -8.19
C LEU A 523 4.25 -18.22 -6.73
N GLY A 524 3.07 -17.80 -6.29
CA GLY A 524 2.62 -17.85 -4.91
C GLY A 524 1.37 -18.70 -4.72
N PHE A 525 1.32 -19.37 -3.59
CA PHE A 525 0.11 -20.03 -3.09
C PHE A 525 -0.03 -19.72 -1.60
N GLU A 526 -1.20 -19.27 -1.19
CA GLU A 526 -1.55 -18.98 0.20
C GLU A 526 -2.86 -19.68 0.54
N ASN A 527 -2.92 -20.25 1.73
CA ASN A 527 -4.12 -20.89 2.25
C ASN A 527 -4.36 -20.45 3.70
N THR A 528 -5.56 -19.95 3.96
CA THR A 528 -6.05 -19.57 5.28
C THR A 528 -7.17 -20.52 5.70
N ARG A 529 -7.10 -21.06 6.91
CA ARG A 529 -8.13 -21.93 7.49
C ARG A 529 -8.51 -21.51 8.88
N THR A 530 -9.80 -21.52 9.15
CA THR A 530 -10.35 -21.35 10.50
C THR A 530 -10.40 -22.70 11.21
N LEU A 531 -9.75 -22.79 12.37
CA LEU A 531 -9.63 -23.99 13.20
C LEU A 531 -10.07 -23.65 14.62
N ARG A 532 -11.35 -23.81 14.91
CA ARG A 532 -11.95 -23.39 16.20
C ARG A 532 -11.64 -21.91 16.49
N ASP A 533 -10.87 -21.66 17.54
CA ASP A 533 -10.49 -20.33 18.03
C ASP A 533 -9.29 -19.71 17.30
N PHE A 534 -8.80 -20.35 16.23
CA PHE A 534 -7.64 -19.89 15.49
C PHE A 534 -7.90 -19.80 13.99
N GLU A 535 -7.29 -18.83 13.38
CA GLU A 535 -7.15 -18.78 11.93
C GLU A 535 -5.66 -18.96 11.58
N LEU A 536 -5.38 -20.02 10.82
CA LEU A 536 -4.05 -20.36 10.36
C LEU A 536 -3.90 -19.98 8.90
N THR A 537 -2.94 -19.12 8.59
CA THR A 537 -2.52 -18.82 7.21
C THR A 537 -1.16 -19.45 6.95
N SER A 538 -1.02 -20.14 5.84
CA SER A 538 0.25 -20.68 5.33
C SER A 538 0.44 -20.25 3.88
N GLY A 539 1.64 -19.82 3.54
CA GLY A 539 1.96 -19.35 2.19
C GLY A 539 3.34 -19.85 1.73
N LEU A 540 3.47 -20.06 0.45
CA LEU A 540 4.73 -20.35 -0.22
C LEU A 540 4.80 -19.61 -1.53
N THR A 541 5.88 -18.85 -1.73
CA THR A 541 6.16 -18.15 -2.99
C THR A 541 7.56 -18.48 -3.46
N VAL A 542 7.69 -18.90 -4.71
CA VAL A 542 8.97 -19.11 -5.38
C VAL A 542 9.20 -17.94 -6.32
N VAL A 543 10.31 -17.26 -6.11
CA VAL A 543 10.72 -16.10 -6.90
C VAL A 543 11.93 -16.47 -7.74
N ARG A 544 11.84 -16.29 -9.04
CA ARG A 544 12.97 -16.35 -9.96
C ARG A 544 13.24 -14.95 -10.49
N GLU A 545 14.42 -14.43 -10.23
CA GLU A 545 14.89 -13.14 -10.72
C GLU A 545 15.96 -13.37 -11.77
N PHE A 546 15.73 -12.89 -12.99
CA PHE A 546 16.64 -12.95 -14.11
C PHE A 546 17.50 -11.70 -14.14
N ASN A 547 18.80 -11.91 -14.29
CA ASN A 547 19.81 -10.85 -14.31
C ASN A 547 19.74 -9.90 -13.09
N ARG A 548 19.53 -10.46 -11.91
CA ARG A 548 19.49 -9.67 -10.67
C ARG A 548 20.70 -8.76 -10.59
N ASP A 549 20.47 -7.45 -10.44
CA ASP A 549 21.49 -6.40 -10.41
C ASP A 549 22.43 -6.45 -11.62
N PHE A 550 21.93 -6.90 -12.78
CA PHE A 550 22.68 -7.12 -14.04
C PHE A 550 23.88 -8.08 -13.91
N LYS A 551 23.89 -8.94 -12.91
CA LYS A 551 24.97 -9.90 -12.63
C LYS A 551 24.59 -11.32 -13.01
N ALA A 552 23.65 -11.90 -12.28
CA ALA A 552 23.30 -13.31 -12.43
C ALA A 552 21.85 -13.56 -12.03
N ASP A 553 21.31 -14.69 -12.47
CA ASP A 553 20.01 -15.14 -12.05
C ASP A 553 20.02 -15.55 -10.57
N ALA A 554 18.97 -15.19 -9.85
CA ALA A 554 18.79 -15.52 -8.45
C ALA A 554 17.43 -16.21 -8.20
N THR A 555 17.36 -16.99 -7.14
CA THR A 555 16.11 -17.62 -6.70
C THR A 555 15.92 -17.36 -5.21
N ASN A 556 14.68 -17.02 -4.83
CA ASN A 556 14.27 -16.89 -3.45
C ASN A 556 13.03 -17.75 -3.20
N VAL A 557 13.00 -18.40 -2.07
CA VAL A 557 11.80 -19.06 -1.54
C VAL A 557 11.32 -18.24 -0.36
N ASN A 558 10.10 -17.74 -0.47
CA ASN A 558 9.41 -17.05 0.61
C ASN A 558 8.35 -17.96 1.19
N ALA A 559 8.41 -18.23 2.49
CA ALA A 559 7.42 -19.01 3.22
C ALA A 559 6.79 -18.15 4.30
N LEU A 560 5.47 -18.24 4.46
CA LEU A 560 4.68 -17.52 5.45
C LEU A 560 3.92 -18.49 6.32
N VAL A 561 3.92 -18.26 7.63
CA VAL A 561 2.98 -18.85 8.58
C VAL A 561 2.44 -17.71 9.46
N SER A 562 1.12 -17.63 9.59
CA SER A 562 0.47 -16.67 10.46
C SER A 562 -0.63 -17.35 11.27
N VAL A 563 -0.72 -17.01 12.54
CA VAL A 563 -1.74 -17.51 13.46
C VAL A 563 -2.44 -16.33 14.07
N ARG A 564 -3.75 -16.25 13.86
CA ARG A 564 -4.64 -15.27 14.49
C ARG A 564 -5.51 -16.00 15.52
N TYR A 565 -5.57 -15.48 16.73
CA TYR A 565 -6.48 -15.98 17.76
C TYR A 565 -7.81 -15.22 17.66
N LEU A 566 -8.89 -15.96 17.46
CA LEU A 566 -10.24 -15.42 17.34
C LEU A 566 -10.82 -15.21 18.74
N ILE A 567 -11.22 -13.98 19.05
CA ILE A 567 -11.80 -13.60 20.35
C ILE A 567 -13.32 -13.63 20.20
N HIS A 568 -13.97 -14.48 21.02
CA HIS A 568 -15.42 -14.71 21.00
C HIS A 568 -16.16 -13.87 22.04
#